data_4984dec31169f1202256e10ddfbecdc9
#
_entry.id   4984dec31169f1202256e10ddfbecdc9
#
_cell.length_a   1.000
_cell.length_b   1.000
_cell.length_c   1.000
_cell.angle_alpha   90.00
_cell.angle_beta   90.00
_cell.angle_gamma   90.00
#
_symmetry.space_group_name_H-M   'P 1'
#
loop_
_entity.id
_entity.type
_entity.pdbx_description
1 polymer ?
#
loop_
_entity_poly.entity_id
_entity_poly.type
_entity_poly.pdbx_seq_one_letter_code
_entity_poly.pdbx_strand_id
1 'polypeptide(L)'
;MFHRDENVKLWLVSHKSLDTCTQATHTHTCPDCVIPHILNGEANCIISNHSASSSLHSKGYVIVVEVEGDKRSHEVKLFVFGDSYVDTGNSVNSASYKPPSGDTFPGKPAGRFSDGCVLTDYIASYLKIKSPTPYIFRNSSELQYGMNFAHGGSGIFNTSVDGPNMTVQIDSFENLIKEKVYTKADLESSVALVNAAGNDYATFLLRQHGSIQDMPVFTTILIRQMSLNLRRIHSLGINKIAVGLLEPIGCMPLLTVASSYEKCLEPFNLISQNHSQMLLQIVQELNKELGKPVFVTLDLYNSFLSVISTMQKRHSENPTLMNPLQPCCEGVSMEYSCGSVDEKGEKKYCLCKKPELSFFWEGVHLSQNGWYAVYMMLYSSLSKL
;
A
#
# COMPACT_ATOMS: atom_id res chain seq x y z
N MET A 1 29.00 -3.56 38.59
CA MET A 1 27.79 -4.20 39.15
C MET A 1 26.78 -4.26 38.02
N PHE A 2 26.75 -5.39 37.29
CA PHE A 2 25.81 -5.57 36.17
C PHE A 2 24.56 -6.24 36.72
N HIS A 3 23.40 -5.57 36.61
CA HIS A 3 22.11 -6.21 36.84
C HIS A 3 21.91 -7.25 35.73
N ARG A 4 21.70 -8.49 36.13
CA ARG A 4 21.27 -9.57 35.27
C ARG A 4 19.77 -9.38 34.99
N ASP A 5 19.46 -9.07 33.76
CA ASP A 5 18.08 -9.13 33.26
C ASP A 5 17.75 -10.60 32.96
N GLU A 6 16.82 -11.20 33.69
CA GLU A 6 16.51 -12.64 33.65
C GLU A 6 15.78 -13.08 32.38
N ASN A 7 15.49 -12.16 31.44
CA ASN A 7 14.72 -12.42 30.22
C ASN A 7 15.56 -12.51 28.94
N VAL A 8 16.90 -12.64 29.05
CA VAL A 8 17.78 -12.73 27.88
C VAL A 8 18.39 -14.11 27.78
N LYS A 9 18.02 -14.86 26.72
CA LYS A 9 18.66 -16.15 26.38
C LYS A 9 19.71 -15.95 25.28
N LEU A 10 20.95 -16.31 25.53
CA LEU A 10 22.06 -16.27 24.58
C LEU A 10 22.31 -17.65 23.97
N TRP A 11 22.29 -17.75 22.66
CA TRP A 11 22.64 -18.94 21.90
C TRP A 11 23.83 -18.68 20.99
N LEU A 12 24.82 -19.57 21.03
CA LEU A 12 25.98 -19.60 20.14
C LEU A 12 25.72 -20.62 19.03
N VAL A 13 25.60 -20.16 17.77
CA VAL A 13 25.45 -21.06 16.62
C VAL A 13 26.74 -21.02 15.79
N SER A 14 27.32 -22.16 15.50
CA SER A 14 28.54 -22.29 14.71
C SER A 14 28.23 -22.24 13.22
N HIS A 15 29.09 -21.58 12.45
CA HIS A 15 28.96 -21.31 11.00
C HIS A 15 28.89 -22.56 10.09
N LYS A 16 28.92 -23.78 10.62
CA LYS A 16 28.96 -25.00 9.80
C LYS A 16 27.60 -25.61 9.41
N SER A 17 26.47 -25.02 9.81
CA SER A 17 25.12 -25.58 9.53
C SER A 17 24.27 -24.76 8.54
N LEU A 18 24.86 -23.91 7.71
CA LEU A 18 24.12 -23.01 6.81
C LEU A 18 23.96 -23.51 5.35
N ASP A 19 24.41 -24.78 5.07
CA ASP A 19 24.38 -25.28 3.67
C ASP A 19 23.10 -25.99 3.24
N THR A 20 22.00 -25.88 3.99
CA THR A 20 20.72 -26.49 3.60
C THR A 20 19.56 -25.49 3.75
N CYS A 21 19.48 -24.55 2.82
CA CYS A 21 18.27 -23.77 2.61
C CYS A 21 17.56 -24.30 1.35
N THR A 22 16.90 -25.44 1.47
CA THR A 22 16.00 -25.96 0.44
C THR A 22 14.66 -26.30 1.10
N GLN A 23 13.60 -25.71 0.54
CA GLN A 23 12.19 -25.98 0.79
C GLN A 23 11.60 -25.41 2.09
N ALA A 24 11.10 -24.18 2.02
CA ALA A 24 10.07 -23.69 2.92
C ALA A 24 8.71 -23.79 2.23
N THR A 25 7.82 -24.54 2.84
CA THR A 25 6.44 -24.75 2.43
C THR A 25 5.58 -23.50 2.63
N HIS A 26 4.69 -23.25 1.67
CA HIS A 26 3.76 -22.15 1.54
C HIS A 26 3.02 -21.74 2.83
N THR A 27 3.27 -20.51 3.32
CA THR A 27 2.34 -19.79 4.18
C THR A 27 2.11 -18.38 3.61
N HIS A 28 0.85 -18.00 3.51
CA HIS A 28 0.33 -16.83 2.80
C HIS A 28 0.56 -15.49 3.53
N THR A 29 1.78 -14.98 3.60
CA THR A 29 2.03 -13.65 4.17
C THR A 29 3.15 -12.93 3.42
N CYS A 30 2.97 -11.66 3.12
CA CYS A 30 3.98 -10.78 2.55
C CYS A 30 5.23 -10.52 3.45
N PRO A 31 5.32 -10.98 4.73
CA PRO A 31 6.57 -10.97 5.52
C PRO A 31 7.72 -11.74 4.89
N ASP A 32 7.45 -12.62 3.93
CA ASP A 32 8.47 -13.43 3.25
C ASP A 32 9.06 -12.75 1.99
N CYS A 33 8.75 -11.48 1.75
CA CYS A 33 9.51 -10.67 0.80
C CYS A 33 10.93 -10.47 1.35
N VAL A 34 11.81 -11.40 1.03
CA VAL A 34 13.25 -11.31 1.30
C VAL A 34 13.77 -10.09 0.59
N ILE A 35 14.16 -9.06 1.33
CA ILE A 35 14.84 -7.89 0.81
C ILE A 35 16.32 -8.25 0.69
N PRO A 36 16.91 -8.34 -0.50
CA PRO A 36 18.35 -8.45 -0.62
C PRO A 36 18.96 -7.06 -0.31
N HIS A 37 19.48 -6.86 0.88
CA HIS A 37 20.42 -5.77 1.13
C HIS A 37 21.74 -6.11 0.48
N ILE A 38 22.01 -5.51 -0.69
CA ILE A 38 23.33 -5.51 -1.29
C ILE A 38 24.14 -4.36 -0.65
N LEU A 39 24.88 -4.69 0.40
CA LEU A 39 26.02 -3.90 0.84
C LEU A 39 27.27 -4.74 0.60
N ASN A 40 28.14 -4.26 -0.28
CA ASN A 40 29.47 -4.81 -0.57
C ASN A 40 29.56 -6.20 -1.22
N GLY A 41 28.64 -6.55 -2.14
CA GLY A 41 28.84 -7.69 -3.06
C GLY A 41 28.61 -9.08 -2.47
N GLU A 42 28.13 -9.22 -1.25
CA GLU A 42 27.72 -10.51 -0.66
C GLU A 42 26.23 -10.52 -0.34
N ALA A 43 25.52 -11.56 -0.80
CA ALA A 43 24.10 -11.76 -0.53
C ALA A 43 23.92 -12.37 0.87
N ASN A 44 23.39 -11.61 1.81
CA ASN A 44 23.02 -12.12 3.15
C ASN A 44 21.50 -12.34 3.19
N CYS A 45 21.08 -13.58 3.43
CA CYS A 45 19.71 -13.95 3.67
C CYS A 45 19.38 -13.70 5.15
N ILE A 46 18.50 -12.75 5.47
CA ILE A 46 18.02 -12.53 6.84
C ILE A 46 16.63 -13.14 6.94
N ILE A 47 16.50 -14.23 7.67
CA ILE A 47 15.21 -14.83 8.03
C ILE A 47 14.76 -14.13 9.32
N SER A 48 13.72 -13.29 9.25
CA SER A 48 13.12 -12.70 10.44
C SER A 48 11.94 -13.54 10.90
N ASN A 49 12.16 -14.42 11.87
CA ASN A 49 11.08 -14.92 12.72
C ASN A 49 10.97 -14.01 13.94
N HIS A 50 9.82 -13.40 14.11
CA HIS A 50 9.25 -12.73 15.29
C HIS A 50 10.16 -12.52 16.52
N SER A 51 11.21 -11.70 16.41
CA SER A 51 11.91 -11.10 17.54
C SER A 51 12.93 -10.08 17.02
N ALA A 52 13.12 -8.98 17.74
CA ALA A 52 14.13 -8.00 17.40
C ALA A 52 15.53 -8.63 17.58
N SER A 53 16.26 -8.87 16.48
CA SER A 53 17.62 -9.37 16.54
C SER A 53 18.63 -8.25 16.25
N SER A 54 19.57 -8.00 17.19
CA SER A 54 20.79 -7.24 16.91
C SER A 54 21.93 -8.22 16.74
N SER A 55 22.65 -8.19 15.62
CA SER A 55 23.82 -9.03 15.37
C SER A 55 25.11 -8.28 15.67
N LEU A 56 25.97 -8.83 16.52
CA LEU A 56 27.34 -8.40 16.73
C LEU A 56 28.30 -9.44 16.14
N HIS A 57 29.14 -9.04 15.18
CA HIS A 57 30.15 -9.91 14.58
C HIS A 57 31.46 -9.86 15.37
N SER A 58 31.90 -10.98 15.87
CA SER A 58 33.24 -11.17 16.41
C SER A 58 33.70 -12.59 16.12
N LYS A 59 34.74 -12.72 15.29
CA LYS A 59 35.51 -13.96 15.06
C LYS A 59 34.70 -15.22 14.70
N GLY A 60 33.85 -15.15 13.66
CA GLY A 60 33.20 -16.33 13.09
C GLY A 60 32.00 -16.89 13.89
N TYR A 61 31.45 -16.13 14.81
CA TYR A 61 30.24 -16.47 15.54
C TYR A 61 29.20 -15.39 15.37
N VAL A 62 27.94 -15.78 15.17
CA VAL A 62 26.77 -14.88 15.19
C VAL A 62 26.09 -15.05 16.55
N ILE A 63 26.03 -13.97 17.32
CA ILE A 63 25.26 -13.95 18.57
C ILE A 63 23.86 -13.47 18.23
N VAL A 64 22.88 -14.37 18.32
CA VAL A 64 21.45 -14.02 18.21
C VAL A 64 20.94 -13.76 19.62
N VAL A 65 20.49 -12.55 19.87
CA VAL A 65 19.86 -12.15 21.13
C VAL A 65 18.35 -12.18 20.90
N GLU A 66 17.68 -13.19 21.45
CA GLU A 66 16.23 -13.21 21.55
C GLU A 66 15.80 -12.43 22.80
N VAL A 67 15.06 -11.36 22.62
CA VAL A 67 14.41 -10.63 23.71
C VAL A 67 12.95 -11.10 23.73
N GLU A 68 12.57 -11.89 24.73
CA GLU A 68 11.16 -12.18 24.98
C GLU A 68 10.46 -10.88 25.36
N GLY A 69 9.71 -10.28 24.43
CA GLY A 69 8.86 -9.13 24.66
C GLY A 69 7.74 -9.47 25.65
N ASP A 70 7.41 -8.52 26.50
CA ASP A 70 6.33 -8.61 27.48
C ASP A 70 5.01 -9.06 26.83
N LYS A 71 4.45 -10.17 27.26
CA LYS A 71 3.23 -10.84 26.75
C LYS A 71 1.93 -10.05 26.93
N ARG A 72 1.99 -8.74 27.17
CA ARG A 72 0.83 -7.85 27.35
C ARG A 72 0.71 -6.72 26.32
N SER A 73 1.43 -6.76 25.21
CA SER A 73 1.14 -5.83 24.13
C SER A 73 -0.19 -6.25 23.48
N HIS A 74 -1.23 -5.42 23.60
CA HIS A 74 -2.42 -5.56 22.75
C HIS A 74 -1.93 -5.58 21.29
N GLU A 75 -2.22 -6.69 20.59
CA GLU A 75 -1.80 -6.82 19.20
C GLU A 75 -2.42 -5.67 18.39
N VAL A 76 -1.56 -4.86 17.76
CA VAL A 76 -1.99 -3.77 16.89
C VAL A 76 -2.84 -4.36 15.76
N LYS A 77 -3.95 -3.69 15.41
CA LYS A 77 -4.78 -4.05 14.26
C LYS A 77 -4.70 -2.95 13.21
N LEU A 78 -4.88 -3.30 11.95
CA LEU A 78 -4.93 -2.36 10.84
C LEU A 78 -6.34 -2.35 10.24
N PHE A 79 -6.98 -1.19 10.21
CA PHE A 79 -8.25 -0.95 9.53
C PHE A 79 -8.02 -0.11 8.29
N VAL A 80 -8.48 -0.57 7.12
CA VAL A 80 -8.15 0.06 5.85
C VAL A 80 -9.42 0.53 5.14
N PHE A 81 -9.41 1.78 4.68
CA PHE A 81 -10.49 2.42 3.94
C PHE A 81 -9.93 3.05 2.67
N GLY A 82 -10.61 2.88 1.55
CA GLY A 82 -10.17 3.52 0.32
C GLY A 82 -10.50 2.73 -0.95
N ASP A 83 -9.56 2.77 -1.88
CA ASP A 83 -9.70 2.28 -3.24
C ASP A 83 -8.72 1.14 -3.58
N SER A 84 -8.45 0.94 -4.88
CA SER A 84 -7.58 -0.12 -5.40
C SER A 84 -6.13 -0.07 -4.92
N TYR A 85 -5.63 1.09 -4.49
CA TYR A 85 -4.25 1.23 -3.99
C TYR A 85 -4.04 0.53 -2.65
N VAL A 86 -5.15 0.29 -1.93
CA VAL A 86 -5.13 -0.31 -0.60
C VAL A 86 -6.08 -1.51 -0.46
N ASP A 87 -6.86 -1.84 -1.49
CA ASP A 87 -7.70 -3.06 -1.54
C ASP A 87 -6.82 -4.31 -1.64
N THR A 88 -7.07 -5.30 -0.78
CA THR A 88 -6.36 -6.59 -0.77
C THR A 88 -7.26 -7.76 -1.13
N GLY A 89 -8.49 -7.50 -1.64
CA GLY A 89 -9.35 -8.57 -2.12
C GLY A 89 -10.86 -8.38 -2.00
N ASN A 90 -11.37 -7.16 -1.83
CA ASN A 90 -12.82 -6.93 -1.79
C ASN A 90 -13.48 -6.90 -3.17
N SER A 91 -12.75 -6.53 -4.23
CA SER A 91 -13.28 -6.34 -5.59
C SER A 91 -13.22 -7.64 -6.41
N VAL A 92 -14.02 -8.64 -6.03
CA VAL A 92 -13.94 -10.02 -6.58
C VAL A 92 -14.18 -10.15 -8.08
N ASN A 93 -14.91 -9.23 -8.70
CA ASN A 93 -15.20 -9.25 -10.15
C ASN A 93 -14.25 -8.40 -10.99
N SER A 94 -13.20 -7.87 -10.38
CA SER A 94 -12.25 -6.97 -11.04
C SER A 94 -11.09 -7.70 -11.73
N ALA A 95 -10.25 -6.93 -12.43
CA ALA A 95 -9.00 -7.42 -13.02
C ALA A 95 -8.02 -7.95 -11.97
N SER A 96 -8.11 -7.51 -10.70
CA SER A 96 -7.24 -7.97 -9.61
C SER A 96 -7.39 -9.46 -9.27
N TYR A 97 -8.50 -10.10 -9.73
CA TYR A 97 -8.73 -11.54 -9.63
C TYR A 97 -8.49 -12.27 -10.95
N LYS A 98 -7.86 -11.64 -11.92
CA LYS A 98 -7.52 -12.25 -13.23
C LYS A 98 -6.02 -12.14 -13.50
N PRO A 99 -5.43 -13.15 -14.18
CA PRO A 99 -4.05 -13.03 -14.65
C PRO A 99 -3.91 -11.78 -15.55
N PRO A 100 -2.76 -11.10 -15.48
CA PRO A 100 -1.53 -11.43 -14.77
C PRO A 100 -1.39 -10.77 -13.38
N SER A 101 -2.48 -10.23 -12.79
CA SER A 101 -2.42 -9.70 -11.42
C SER A 101 -1.94 -10.79 -10.46
N GLY A 102 -1.10 -10.43 -9.50
CA GLY A 102 -0.60 -11.34 -8.49
C GLY A 102 0.49 -12.33 -8.96
N ASP A 103 1.02 -12.18 -10.18
CA ASP A 103 2.06 -13.08 -10.72
C ASP A 103 3.33 -13.09 -9.86
N THR A 104 3.75 -11.95 -9.30
CA THR A 104 4.89 -11.85 -8.38
C THR A 104 4.53 -12.32 -6.98
N PHE A 105 3.39 -11.92 -6.44
CA PHE A 105 2.89 -12.33 -5.13
C PHE A 105 1.35 -12.30 -5.12
N PRO A 106 0.70 -13.36 -4.65
CA PRO A 106 1.21 -14.64 -4.12
C PRO A 106 1.44 -15.71 -5.21
N GLY A 107 1.77 -15.34 -6.44
CA GLY A 107 1.96 -16.24 -7.58
C GLY A 107 0.64 -16.63 -8.27
N LYS A 108 -0.44 -15.92 -7.97
CA LYS A 108 -1.77 -16.07 -8.57
C LYS A 108 -2.62 -14.83 -8.28
N PRO A 109 -3.65 -14.53 -9.08
CA PRO A 109 -4.61 -13.47 -8.77
C PRO A 109 -5.24 -13.63 -7.39
N ALA A 110 -5.17 -12.58 -6.58
CA ALA A 110 -5.64 -12.63 -5.18
C ALA A 110 -6.28 -11.30 -4.72
N GLY A 111 -6.77 -10.50 -5.65
CA GLY A 111 -7.55 -9.30 -5.36
C GLY A 111 -6.74 -8.01 -5.14
N ARG A 112 -5.42 -8.05 -5.36
CA ARG A 112 -4.56 -6.86 -5.37
C ARG A 112 -4.44 -6.30 -6.78
N PHE A 113 -4.57 -4.99 -6.92
CA PHE A 113 -4.37 -4.29 -8.19
C PHE A 113 -2.88 -4.02 -8.41
N SER A 114 -2.13 -5.10 -8.62
CA SER A 114 -0.68 -5.12 -8.80
C SER A 114 -0.25 -6.51 -9.27
N ASP A 115 1.00 -6.67 -9.70
CA ASP A 115 1.64 -7.98 -9.83
C ASP A 115 1.92 -8.63 -8.46
N GLY A 116 1.79 -7.86 -7.36
CA GLY A 116 2.04 -8.37 -6.02
C GLY A 116 1.48 -7.50 -4.90
N CYS A 117 2.32 -7.22 -3.90
CA CYS A 117 1.95 -6.45 -2.72
C CYS A 117 1.52 -5.02 -3.07
N VAL A 118 0.52 -4.51 -2.35
CA VAL A 118 0.03 -3.12 -2.41
C VAL A 118 0.35 -2.37 -1.12
N LEU A 119 0.04 -1.07 -1.03
CA LEU A 119 0.40 -0.22 0.11
C LEU A 119 -0.04 -0.82 1.46
N THR A 120 -1.20 -1.44 1.54
CA THR A 120 -1.70 -2.12 2.75
C THR A 120 -0.73 -3.18 3.27
N ASP A 121 -0.17 -3.99 2.36
CA ASP A 121 0.75 -5.08 2.75
C ASP A 121 2.03 -4.53 3.37
N TYR A 122 2.58 -3.44 2.82
CA TYR A 122 3.77 -2.78 3.35
C TYR A 122 3.53 -2.11 4.70
N ILE A 123 2.36 -1.49 4.89
CA ILE A 123 2.00 -0.91 6.18
C ILE A 123 1.75 -2.00 7.23
N ALA A 124 1.09 -3.10 6.87
CA ALA A 124 0.94 -4.25 7.76
C ALA A 124 2.31 -4.83 8.16
N SER A 125 3.23 -4.97 7.20
CA SER A 125 4.61 -5.39 7.47
C SER A 125 5.36 -4.42 8.41
N TYR A 126 5.19 -3.10 8.22
CA TYR A 126 5.73 -2.09 9.13
C TYR A 126 5.22 -2.28 10.56
N LEU A 127 3.93 -2.56 10.72
CA LEU A 127 3.28 -2.84 12.01
C LEU A 127 3.58 -4.25 12.54
N LYS A 128 4.33 -5.08 11.79
CA LYS A 128 4.68 -6.48 12.12
C LYS A 128 3.46 -7.37 12.30
N ILE A 129 2.44 -7.17 11.49
CA ILE A 129 1.22 -7.99 11.44
C ILE A 129 1.00 -8.51 10.01
N LYS A 130 0.13 -9.50 9.87
CA LYS A 130 -0.39 -9.91 8.56
C LYS A 130 -1.29 -8.81 7.97
N SER A 131 -1.38 -8.76 6.65
CA SER A 131 -2.38 -7.92 5.99
C SER A 131 -3.79 -8.22 6.50
N PRO A 132 -4.59 -7.19 6.81
CA PRO A 132 -5.93 -7.38 7.37
C PRO A 132 -6.85 -8.09 6.38
N THR A 133 -7.75 -8.90 6.91
CA THR A 133 -8.72 -9.64 6.10
C THR A 133 -9.63 -8.70 5.30
N PRO A 134 -9.81 -8.90 3.98
CA PRO A 134 -10.82 -8.18 3.22
C PRO A 134 -12.23 -8.39 3.80
N TYR A 135 -13.03 -7.33 3.86
CA TYR A 135 -14.36 -7.33 4.50
C TYR A 135 -15.32 -8.39 3.95
N ILE A 136 -15.21 -8.74 2.66
CA ILE A 136 -16.02 -9.82 2.07
C ILE A 136 -15.75 -11.20 2.73
N PHE A 137 -14.59 -11.38 3.34
CA PHE A 137 -14.19 -12.59 4.06
C PHE A 137 -14.27 -12.42 5.59
N ARG A 138 -15.05 -11.46 6.11
CA ARG A 138 -15.20 -11.15 7.54
C ARG A 138 -15.65 -12.32 8.41
N ASN A 139 -16.20 -13.36 7.84
CA ASN A 139 -16.58 -14.58 8.56
C ASN A 139 -15.41 -15.57 8.73
N SER A 140 -14.20 -15.21 8.28
CA SER A 140 -12.99 -15.99 8.50
C SER A 140 -12.49 -15.90 9.93
N SER A 141 -11.54 -16.76 10.31
CA SER A 141 -10.96 -16.79 11.65
C SER A 141 -9.79 -15.78 11.85
N GLU A 142 -9.42 -15.01 10.83
CA GLU A 142 -8.20 -14.14 10.87
C GLU A 142 -8.53 -12.66 11.13
N LEU A 143 -9.46 -12.38 12.06
CA LEU A 143 -9.87 -11.01 12.39
C LEU A 143 -8.93 -10.28 13.37
N GLN A 144 -7.96 -11.00 13.95
CA GLN A 144 -7.01 -10.46 14.91
C GLN A 144 -6.07 -9.40 14.33
N TYR A 145 -5.88 -9.36 13.00
CA TYR A 145 -5.04 -8.37 12.33
C TYR A 145 -5.79 -7.12 11.87
N GLY A 146 -7.12 -7.07 12.08
CA GLY A 146 -7.98 -5.99 11.63
C GLY A 146 -8.81 -6.34 10.38
N MET A 147 -9.25 -5.32 9.66
CA MET A 147 -10.14 -5.48 8.50
C MET A 147 -9.82 -4.49 7.39
N ASN A 148 -9.83 -4.96 6.16
CA ASN A 148 -9.72 -4.12 4.98
C ASN A 148 -11.10 -3.89 4.37
N PHE A 149 -11.60 -2.64 4.41
CA PHE A 149 -12.88 -2.23 3.80
C PHE A 149 -12.70 -1.58 2.44
N ALA A 150 -11.45 -1.28 2.04
CA ALA A 150 -11.16 -0.66 0.75
C ALA A 150 -11.67 -1.51 -0.41
N HIS A 151 -12.11 -0.86 -1.48
CA HIS A 151 -12.67 -1.55 -2.64
C HIS A 151 -12.17 -0.88 -3.92
N GLY A 152 -11.65 -1.67 -4.84
CA GLY A 152 -11.15 -1.17 -6.12
C GLY A 152 -12.20 -0.34 -6.87
N GLY A 153 -11.79 0.81 -7.37
CA GLY A 153 -12.67 1.75 -8.07
C GLY A 153 -13.50 2.66 -7.17
N SER A 154 -13.50 2.46 -5.85
CA SER A 154 -14.22 3.31 -4.90
C SER A 154 -13.63 4.71 -4.81
N GLY A 155 -14.45 5.66 -4.37
CA GLY A 155 -14.08 7.03 -4.07
C GLY A 155 -14.56 7.47 -2.69
N ILE A 156 -14.34 8.74 -2.40
CA ILE A 156 -14.95 9.45 -1.28
C ILE A 156 -16.47 9.51 -1.49
N PHE A 157 -16.89 9.74 -2.74
CA PHE A 157 -18.26 9.65 -3.23
C PHE A 157 -18.47 8.39 -4.08
N ASN A 158 -19.69 8.22 -4.60
CA ASN A 158 -19.97 7.19 -5.59
C ASN A 158 -19.23 7.52 -6.91
N THR A 159 -18.59 6.51 -7.44
CA THR A 159 -17.83 6.60 -8.69
C THR A 159 -18.57 5.91 -9.84
N SER A 160 -17.92 5.83 -10.99
CA SER A 160 -18.42 5.04 -12.14
C SER A 160 -18.29 3.53 -11.95
N VAL A 161 -17.61 3.08 -10.89
CA VAL A 161 -17.48 1.66 -10.53
C VAL A 161 -18.51 1.33 -9.46
N ASP A 162 -19.23 0.24 -9.64
CA ASP A 162 -20.18 -0.23 -8.63
C ASP A 162 -19.42 -0.82 -7.43
N GLY A 163 -19.61 -0.20 -6.27
CA GLY A 163 -18.93 -0.59 -5.04
C GLY A 163 -19.18 0.40 -3.89
N PRO A 164 -18.78 0.04 -2.67
CA PRO A 164 -19.00 0.88 -1.48
C PRO A 164 -18.10 2.11 -1.52
N ASN A 165 -18.65 3.33 -1.54
CA ASN A 165 -17.89 4.54 -1.30
C ASN A 165 -17.34 4.57 0.14
N MET A 166 -16.47 5.54 0.45
CA MET A 166 -15.81 5.60 1.77
C MET A 166 -16.81 5.69 2.94
N THR A 167 -17.95 6.36 2.77
CA THR A 167 -18.97 6.43 3.82
C THR A 167 -19.55 5.05 4.12
N VAL A 168 -19.86 4.26 3.09
CA VAL A 168 -20.37 2.89 3.23
C VAL A 168 -19.32 1.95 3.84
N GLN A 169 -18.04 2.14 3.50
CA GLN A 169 -16.94 1.39 4.12
C GLN A 169 -16.88 1.67 5.64
N ILE A 170 -17.03 2.93 6.04
CA ILE A 170 -17.06 3.33 7.47
C ILE A 170 -18.33 2.80 8.15
N ASP A 171 -19.48 2.77 7.47
CA ASP A 171 -20.72 2.15 7.99
C ASP A 171 -20.49 0.65 8.29
N SER A 172 -19.81 -0.05 7.39
CA SER A 172 -19.45 -1.47 7.58
C SER A 172 -18.55 -1.67 8.80
N PHE A 173 -17.58 -0.77 9.01
CA PHE A 173 -16.73 -0.79 10.19
C PHE A 173 -17.52 -0.54 11.48
N GLU A 174 -18.38 0.48 11.49
CA GLU A 174 -19.25 0.79 12.64
C GLU A 174 -20.18 -0.39 12.99
N ASN A 175 -20.68 -1.11 11.98
CA ASN A 175 -21.51 -2.29 12.21
C ASN A 175 -20.72 -3.41 12.92
N LEU A 176 -19.47 -3.69 12.52
CA LEU A 176 -18.64 -4.68 13.23
C LEU A 176 -18.36 -4.29 14.68
N ILE A 177 -18.24 -2.99 14.97
CA ILE A 177 -18.12 -2.50 16.35
C ILE A 177 -19.41 -2.74 17.13
N LYS A 178 -20.58 -2.43 16.55
CA LYS A 178 -21.91 -2.70 17.16
C LYS A 178 -22.14 -4.20 17.40
N GLU A 179 -21.67 -5.04 16.51
CA GLU A 179 -21.67 -6.50 16.62
C GLU A 179 -20.63 -7.04 17.60
N LYS A 180 -19.81 -6.17 18.20
CA LYS A 180 -18.76 -6.50 19.19
C LYS A 180 -17.66 -7.42 18.61
N VAL A 181 -17.43 -7.36 17.31
CA VAL A 181 -16.30 -8.05 16.66
C VAL A 181 -14.98 -7.47 17.14
N TYR A 182 -14.93 -6.15 17.37
CA TYR A 182 -13.78 -5.44 17.91
C TYR A 182 -14.17 -4.73 19.21
N THR A 183 -13.29 -4.82 20.21
CA THR A 183 -13.46 -4.16 21.50
C THR A 183 -12.93 -2.72 21.45
N LYS A 184 -13.30 -1.91 22.44
CA LYS A 184 -12.74 -0.55 22.58
C LYS A 184 -11.21 -0.57 22.70
N ALA A 185 -10.65 -1.52 23.42
CA ALA A 185 -9.21 -1.68 23.58
C ALA A 185 -8.53 -2.03 22.26
N ASP A 186 -9.15 -2.87 21.42
CA ASP A 186 -8.67 -3.15 20.07
C ASP A 186 -8.58 -1.88 19.23
N LEU A 187 -9.63 -1.03 19.26
CA LEU A 187 -9.69 0.20 18.48
C LEU A 187 -8.66 1.22 18.96
N GLU A 188 -8.51 1.43 20.27
CA GLU A 188 -7.59 2.39 20.84
C GLU A 188 -6.11 2.09 20.56
N SER A 189 -5.75 0.80 20.43
CA SER A 189 -4.39 0.34 20.09
C SER A 189 -4.12 0.19 18.61
N SER A 190 -5.11 0.44 17.75
CA SER A 190 -5.04 0.15 16.32
C SER A 190 -4.67 1.36 15.47
N VAL A 191 -4.34 1.08 14.22
CA VAL A 191 -4.06 2.05 13.17
C VAL A 191 -5.15 1.96 12.10
N ALA A 192 -5.61 3.11 11.57
CA ALA A 192 -6.36 3.15 10.33
C ALA A 192 -5.49 3.67 9.18
N LEU A 193 -5.66 3.10 7.99
CA LEU A 193 -5.13 3.59 6.73
C LEU A 193 -6.29 4.10 5.87
N VAL A 194 -6.20 5.34 5.40
CA VAL A 194 -7.21 5.99 4.55
C VAL A 194 -6.54 6.49 3.28
N ASN A 195 -6.98 5.99 2.12
CA ASN A 195 -6.44 6.39 0.81
C ASN A 195 -7.52 6.33 -0.26
N ALA A 196 -7.96 7.48 -0.75
CA ALA A 196 -8.91 7.61 -1.86
C ALA A 196 -8.84 9.01 -2.47
N ALA A 197 -9.40 9.19 -3.63
CA ALA A 197 -9.83 10.37 -4.35
C ALA A 197 -9.53 10.28 -5.86
N GLY A 198 -8.56 9.48 -6.31
CA GLY A 198 -8.23 9.34 -7.73
C GLY A 198 -9.46 8.99 -8.59
N ASN A 199 -10.26 8.05 -8.12
CA ASN A 199 -11.49 7.61 -8.82
C ASN A 199 -12.60 8.67 -8.82
N ASP A 200 -12.66 9.55 -7.81
CA ASP A 200 -13.60 10.68 -7.79
C ASP A 200 -13.28 11.65 -8.93
N TYR A 201 -12.00 12.03 -9.10
CA TYR A 201 -11.53 12.90 -10.18
C TYR A 201 -11.75 12.26 -11.56
N ALA A 202 -11.42 10.97 -11.71
CA ALA A 202 -11.65 10.25 -12.96
C ALA A 202 -13.15 10.22 -13.31
N THR A 203 -14.02 9.93 -12.34
CA THR A 203 -15.48 9.92 -12.53
C THR A 203 -16.01 11.29 -12.89
N PHE A 204 -15.58 12.35 -12.20
CA PHE A 204 -15.99 13.73 -12.46
C PHE A 204 -15.64 14.16 -13.88
N LEU A 205 -14.40 13.91 -14.31
CA LEU A 205 -13.94 14.28 -15.66
C LEU A 205 -14.59 13.46 -16.77
N LEU A 206 -14.72 12.14 -16.58
CA LEU A 206 -15.09 11.23 -17.66
C LEU A 206 -16.60 10.97 -17.75
N ARG A 207 -17.32 11.04 -16.64
CA ARG A 207 -18.73 10.63 -16.57
C ARG A 207 -19.69 11.75 -16.22
N GLN A 208 -19.27 12.74 -15.44
CA GLN A 208 -20.11 13.86 -15.01
C GLN A 208 -19.92 15.11 -15.87
N HIS A 209 -19.17 15.00 -16.98
CA HIS A 209 -18.84 16.09 -17.88
C HIS A 209 -18.19 17.31 -17.19
N GLY A 210 -17.50 17.05 -16.08
CA GLY A 210 -16.72 18.05 -15.38
C GLY A 210 -15.55 18.54 -16.22
N SER A 211 -15.14 19.78 -16.01
CA SER A 211 -14.00 20.37 -16.69
C SER A 211 -12.83 20.60 -15.73
N ILE A 212 -11.63 20.80 -16.27
CA ILE A 212 -10.44 21.16 -15.45
C ILE A 212 -10.68 22.48 -14.70
N GLN A 213 -11.49 23.39 -15.25
CA GLN A 213 -11.84 24.66 -14.62
C GLN A 213 -12.69 24.48 -13.35
N ASP A 214 -13.47 23.39 -13.27
CA ASP A 214 -14.33 23.09 -12.12
C ASP A 214 -13.59 22.36 -10.98
N MET A 215 -12.35 21.91 -11.23
CA MET A 215 -11.55 21.14 -10.27
C MET A 215 -11.39 21.81 -8.91
N PRO A 216 -11.12 23.13 -8.78
CA PRO A 216 -10.96 23.74 -7.46
C PRO A 216 -12.21 23.63 -6.58
N VAL A 217 -13.39 23.77 -7.17
CA VAL A 217 -14.67 23.62 -6.47
C VAL A 217 -14.89 22.16 -6.09
N PHE A 218 -14.68 21.25 -7.03
CA PHE A 218 -14.83 19.81 -6.79
C PHE A 218 -13.86 19.31 -5.71
N THR A 219 -12.59 19.74 -5.75
CA THR A 219 -11.60 19.45 -4.71
C THR A 219 -12.08 19.91 -3.33
N THR A 220 -12.63 21.11 -3.23
CA THR A 220 -13.16 21.63 -1.97
C THR A 220 -14.26 20.72 -1.39
N ILE A 221 -15.16 20.24 -2.25
CA ILE A 221 -16.24 19.32 -1.87
C ILE A 221 -15.66 17.99 -1.39
N LEU A 222 -14.68 17.43 -2.12
CA LEU A 222 -13.99 16.18 -1.74
C LEU A 222 -13.30 16.31 -0.37
N ILE A 223 -12.52 17.35 -0.16
CA ILE A 223 -11.76 17.57 1.07
C ILE A 223 -12.70 17.76 2.27
N ARG A 224 -13.83 18.47 2.08
CA ARG A 224 -14.85 18.60 3.13
C ARG A 224 -15.41 17.23 3.54
N GLN A 225 -15.76 16.39 2.57
CA GLN A 225 -16.29 15.05 2.87
C GLN A 225 -15.21 14.14 3.49
N MET A 226 -13.95 14.21 3.00
CA MET A 226 -12.83 13.48 3.60
C MET A 226 -12.66 13.89 5.08
N SER A 227 -12.72 15.18 5.40
CA SER A 227 -12.64 15.65 6.79
C SER A 227 -13.73 15.03 7.68
N LEU A 228 -14.98 14.94 7.19
CA LEU A 228 -16.07 14.30 7.91
C LEU A 228 -15.81 12.81 8.14
N ASN A 229 -15.31 12.11 7.11
CA ASN A 229 -14.98 10.69 7.19
C ASN A 229 -13.84 10.43 8.20
N LEU A 230 -12.79 11.25 8.18
CA LEU A 230 -11.67 11.16 9.12
C LEU A 230 -12.13 11.38 10.58
N ARG A 231 -12.95 12.41 10.83
CA ARG A 231 -13.56 12.65 12.15
C ARG A 231 -14.38 11.46 12.61
N ARG A 232 -15.15 10.86 11.70
CA ARG A 232 -15.98 9.70 12.00
C ARG A 232 -15.13 8.48 12.37
N ILE A 233 -14.09 8.14 11.61
CA ILE A 233 -13.18 7.03 11.95
C ILE A 233 -12.56 7.26 13.34
N HIS A 234 -12.11 8.48 13.63
CA HIS A 234 -11.57 8.79 14.97
C HIS A 234 -12.62 8.65 16.06
N SER A 235 -13.84 9.13 15.85
CA SER A 235 -14.94 9.05 16.84
C SER A 235 -15.35 7.61 17.14
N LEU A 236 -15.11 6.67 16.23
CA LEU A 236 -15.31 5.24 16.42
C LEU A 236 -14.21 4.57 17.28
N GLY A 237 -13.17 5.30 17.68
CA GLY A 237 -12.20 4.85 18.67
C GLY A 237 -10.76 4.71 18.16
N ILE A 238 -10.49 4.96 16.89
CA ILE A 238 -9.14 4.87 16.33
C ILE A 238 -8.34 6.13 16.65
N ASN A 239 -7.16 5.97 17.28
CA ASN A 239 -6.33 7.09 17.72
C ASN A 239 -5.09 7.35 16.84
N LYS A 240 -4.84 6.53 15.84
CA LYS A 240 -3.75 6.64 14.88
C LYS A 240 -4.27 6.40 13.47
N ILE A 241 -4.29 7.44 12.65
CA ILE A 241 -4.89 7.40 11.30
C ILE A 241 -3.88 7.90 10.29
N ALA A 242 -3.39 7.00 9.44
CA ALA A 242 -2.55 7.32 8.30
C ALA A 242 -3.44 7.77 7.14
N VAL A 243 -3.16 8.94 6.56
CA VAL A 243 -3.95 9.55 5.49
C VAL A 243 -3.07 9.75 4.26
N GLY A 244 -3.34 9.02 3.18
CA GLY A 244 -2.65 9.19 1.90
C GLY A 244 -2.96 10.56 1.29
N LEU A 245 -1.92 11.33 0.93
CA LEU A 245 -2.06 12.45 0.02
C LEU A 245 -2.21 11.92 -1.41
N LEU A 246 -2.94 12.66 -2.25
CA LEU A 246 -3.21 12.21 -3.62
C LEU A 246 -1.90 12.11 -4.42
N GLU A 247 -1.67 10.98 -5.05
CA GLU A 247 -0.54 10.73 -5.94
C GLU A 247 -0.54 11.67 -7.16
N PRO A 248 0.60 11.84 -7.87
CA PRO A 248 0.67 12.70 -9.06
C PRO A 248 -0.04 12.02 -10.24
N ILE A 249 -1.38 12.21 -10.33
CA ILE A 249 -2.22 11.55 -11.36
C ILE A 249 -1.74 11.84 -12.78
N GLY A 250 -1.12 13.01 -13.02
CA GLY A 250 -0.55 13.35 -14.32
C GLY A 250 0.66 12.50 -14.73
N CYS A 251 1.23 11.70 -13.80
CA CYS A 251 2.33 10.77 -14.09
C CYS A 251 1.86 9.34 -14.34
N MET A 252 0.56 9.06 -14.24
CA MET A 252 0.03 7.72 -14.51
C MET A 252 0.21 7.35 -16.00
N PRO A 253 0.56 6.09 -16.30
CA PRO A 253 0.74 5.62 -17.68
C PRO A 253 -0.45 5.89 -18.58
N LEU A 254 -1.68 5.78 -18.05
CA LEU A 254 -2.92 6.11 -18.76
C LEU A 254 -2.91 7.53 -19.35
N LEU A 255 -2.22 8.48 -18.71
CA LEU A 255 -2.09 9.85 -19.18
C LEU A 255 -0.77 10.08 -19.93
N THR A 256 0.34 9.52 -19.45
CA THR A 256 1.66 9.75 -20.04
C THR A 256 1.85 9.07 -21.40
N VAL A 257 1.00 8.11 -21.76
CA VAL A 257 0.93 7.54 -23.14
C VAL A 257 0.76 8.64 -24.19
N ALA A 258 0.06 9.73 -23.89
CA ALA A 258 -0.09 10.87 -24.80
C ALA A 258 1.23 11.59 -25.13
N SER A 259 2.27 11.41 -24.31
CA SER A 259 3.64 11.90 -24.54
C SER A 259 4.60 10.77 -24.87
N SER A 260 4.11 9.59 -25.27
CA SER A 260 4.94 8.38 -25.44
C SER A 260 5.75 8.03 -24.19
N TYR A 261 5.16 8.26 -23.02
CA TYR A 261 5.77 8.04 -21.70
C TYR A 261 7.01 8.91 -21.40
N GLU A 262 7.18 10.04 -22.08
CA GLU A 262 8.34 10.91 -21.89
C GLU A 262 8.20 11.81 -20.65
N LYS A 263 7.01 12.29 -20.36
CA LYS A 263 6.76 13.26 -19.27
C LYS A 263 5.36 13.13 -18.67
N CYS A 264 5.26 13.55 -17.41
CA CYS A 264 3.98 13.71 -16.73
C CYS A 264 3.18 14.89 -17.33
N LEU A 265 1.86 14.83 -17.25
CA LEU A 265 0.96 15.90 -17.68
C LEU A 265 0.70 16.87 -16.52
N GLU A 266 1.33 18.03 -16.58
CA GLU A 266 1.32 19.04 -15.50
C GLU A 266 -0.07 19.50 -15.07
N PRO A 267 -1.06 19.75 -15.96
CA PRO A 267 -2.40 20.17 -15.53
C PRO A 267 -3.07 19.19 -14.56
N PHE A 268 -2.81 17.90 -14.71
CA PHE A 268 -3.33 16.86 -13.82
C PHE A 268 -2.53 16.77 -12.51
N ASN A 269 -1.24 17.03 -12.55
CA ASN A 269 -0.42 17.11 -11.33
C ASN A 269 -0.82 18.31 -10.47
N LEU A 270 -1.22 19.43 -11.06
CA LEU A 270 -1.75 20.57 -10.32
C LEU A 270 -3.03 20.23 -9.54
N ILE A 271 -3.89 19.36 -10.09
CA ILE A 271 -5.06 18.84 -9.36
C ILE A 271 -4.61 18.09 -8.10
N SER A 272 -3.65 17.18 -8.27
CA SER A 272 -3.10 16.39 -7.15
C SER A 272 -2.41 17.26 -6.10
N GLN A 273 -1.66 18.29 -6.52
CA GLN A 273 -1.03 19.24 -5.62
C GLN A 273 -2.04 20.01 -4.79
N ASN A 274 -3.06 20.58 -5.44
CA ASN A 274 -4.12 21.33 -4.77
C ASN A 274 -4.88 20.45 -3.77
N HIS A 275 -5.25 19.23 -4.17
CA HIS A 275 -5.88 18.27 -3.28
C HIS A 275 -5.01 17.98 -2.07
N SER A 276 -3.75 17.60 -2.30
CA SER A 276 -2.81 17.23 -1.25
C SER A 276 -2.54 18.40 -0.29
N GLN A 277 -2.41 19.61 -0.80
CA GLN A 277 -2.21 20.80 0.02
C GLN A 277 -3.43 21.10 0.92
N MET A 278 -4.65 21.03 0.35
CA MET A 278 -5.88 21.21 1.13
C MET A 278 -6.09 20.11 2.15
N LEU A 279 -5.80 18.84 1.78
CA LEU A 279 -5.91 17.72 2.71
C LEU A 279 -4.89 17.83 3.86
N LEU A 280 -3.65 18.23 3.57
CA LEU A 280 -2.62 18.48 4.58
C LEU A 280 -3.07 19.56 5.57
N GLN A 281 -3.65 20.66 5.07
CA GLN A 281 -4.17 21.73 5.91
C GLN A 281 -5.28 21.22 6.84
N ILE A 282 -6.25 20.47 6.30
CA ILE A 282 -7.35 19.89 7.11
C ILE A 282 -6.82 18.93 8.17
N VAL A 283 -5.85 18.08 7.83
CA VAL A 283 -5.22 17.16 8.81
C VAL A 283 -4.53 17.94 9.94
N GLN A 284 -3.85 19.05 9.64
CA GLN A 284 -3.24 19.91 10.65
C GLN A 284 -4.29 20.57 11.57
N GLU A 285 -5.39 21.05 10.98
CA GLU A 285 -6.52 21.64 11.72
C GLU A 285 -7.17 20.60 12.65
N LEU A 286 -7.44 19.38 12.14
CA LEU A 286 -7.99 18.28 12.94
C LEU A 286 -7.09 17.91 14.13
N ASN A 287 -5.78 17.79 13.92
CA ASN A 287 -4.83 17.52 14.99
C ASN A 287 -4.76 18.65 16.01
N LYS A 288 -4.84 19.90 15.57
CA LYS A 288 -4.86 21.09 16.44
C LYS A 288 -6.14 21.11 17.30
N GLU A 289 -7.29 20.82 16.72
CA GLU A 289 -8.56 20.74 17.44
C GLU A 289 -8.53 19.67 18.54
N LEU A 290 -7.91 18.51 18.24
CA LEU A 290 -7.81 17.40 19.19
C LEU A 290 -6.68 17.58 20.21
N GLY A 291 -5.79 18.55 20.04
CA GLY A 291 -4.62 18.78 20.89
C GLY A 291 -3.58 17.63 20.87
N LYS A 292 -3.67 16.72 19.91
CA LYS A 292 -2.79 15.54 19.76
C LYS A 292 -2.65 15.11 18.30
N PRO A 293 -1.52 14.48 17.90
CA PRO A 293 -1.28 14.01 16.53
C PRO A 293 -1.99 12.66 16.27
N VAL A 294 -3.28 12.71 15.99
CA VAL A 294 -4.09 11.54 15.63
C VAL A 294 -3.88 11.18 14.17
N PHE A 295 -3.85 12.18 13.28
CA PHE A 295 -3.76 12.01 11.84
C PHE A 295 -2.34 12.24 11.37
N VAL A 296 -1.78 11.28 10.63
CA VAL A 296 -0.45 11.32 10.04
C VAL A 296 -0.59 11.25 8.53
N THR A 297 -0.07 12.24 7.79
CA THR A 297 -0.11 12.23 6.34
C THR A 297 0.99 11.35 5.75
N LEU A 298 0.63 10.55 4.76
CA LEU A 298 1.54 9.79 3.91
C LEU A 298 1.67 10.55 2.57
N ASP A 299 2.82 11.17 2.34
CA ASP A 299 3.06 12.00 1.16
C ASP A 299 3.32 11.14 -0.08
N LEU A 300 2.26 10.58 -0.67
CA LEU A 300 2.35 9.81 -1.90
C LEU A 300 2.79 10.68 -3.07
N TYR A 301 2.34 11.94 -3.13
CA TYR A 301 2.68 12.85 -4.23
C TYR A 301 4.20 12.97 -4.43
N ASN A 302 4.90 13.42 -3.39
CA ASN A 302 6.35 13.60 -3.47
C ASN A 302 7.11 12.28 -3.48
N SER A 303 6.58 11.23 -2.85
CA SER A 303 7.17 9.88 -2.89
C SER A 303 7.21 9.32 -4.31
N PHE A 304 6.10 9.41 -5.05
CA PHE A 304 6.03 8.99 -6.45
C PHE A 304 7.01 9.80 -7.31
N LEU A 305 6.97 11.13 -7.24
CA LEU A 305 7.85 12.00 -8.03
C LEU A 305 9.33 11.73 -7.76
N SER A 306 9.71 11.49 -6.50
CA SER A 306 11.09 11.21 -6.12
C SER A 306 11.58 9.87 -6.71
N VAL A 307 10.74 8.83 -6.65
CA VAL A 307 11.06 7.54 -7.25
C VAL A 307 11.13 7.65 -8.77
N ILE A 308 10.11 8.24 -9.41
CA ILE A 308 10.07 8.46 -10.86
C ILE A 308 11.32 9.21 -11.33
N SER A 309 11.64 10.34 -10.71
CA SER A 309 12.83 11.15 -11.05
C SER A 309 14.13 10.34 -10.94
N THR A 310 14.28 9.56 -9.88
CA THR A 310 15.45 8.70 -9.68
C THR A 310 15.55 7.63 -10.77
N MET A 311 14.44 7.00 -11.12
CA MET A 311 14.40 5.97 -12.16
C MET A 311 14.61 6.57 -13.56
N GLN A 312 14.04 7.75 -13.86
CA GLN A 312 14.26 8.46 -15.14
C GLN A 312 15.73 8.82 -15.34
N LYS A 313 16.41 9.29 -14.29
CA LYS A 313 17.85 9.55 -14.36
C LYS A 313 18.61 8.28 -14.72
N ARG A 314 18.35 7.16 -14.06
CA ARG A 314 18.97 5.87 -14.36
C ARG A 314 18.65 5.39 -15.78
N HIS A 315 17.42 5.56 -16.24
CA HIS A 315 17.00 5.21 -17.60
C HIS A 315 17.72 6.06 -18.65
N SER A 316 17.90 7.37 -18.41
CA SER A 316 18.65 8.25 -19.32
C SER A 316 20.14 7.88 -19.42
N GLU A 317 20.74 7.41 -18.33
CA GLU A 317 22.13 6.91 -18.30
C GLU A 317 22.24 5.50 -18.92
N ASN A 318 21.21 4.68 -18.82
CA ASN A 318 21.15 3.33 -19.40
C ASN A 318 19.74 3.02 -19.94
N PRO A 319 19.48 3.25 -21.24
CA PRO A 319 18.19 3.02 -21.87
C PRO A 319 17.71 1.55 -21.88
N THR A 320 18.52 0.59 -21.44
CA THR A 320 18.09 -0.81 -21.26
C THR A 320 17.26 -1.00 -19.98
N LEU A 321 17.29 -0.04 -19.06
CA LEU A 321 16.41 -0.01 -17.88
C LEU A 321 15.03 0.45 -18.29
N MET A 322 14.02 0.03 -17.52
CA MET A 322 12.65 0.44 -17.80
C MET A 322 12.43 1.94 -17.61
N ASN A 323 11.65 2.54 -18.52
CA ASN A 323 11.12 3.87 -18.32
C ASN A 323 10.07 3.82 -17.19
N PRO A 324 10.23 4.60 -16.09
CA PRO A 324 9.30 4.53 -14.95
C PRO A 324 7.88 5.02 -15.25
N LEU A 325 7.67 5.76 -16.34
CA LEU A 325 6.34 6.22 -16.75
C LEU A 325 5.61 5.20 -17.66
N GLN A 326 6.29 4.14 -18.11
CA GLN A 326 5.71 3.08 -18.92
C GLN A 326 5.20 1.94 -18.04
N PRO A 327 3.99 1.38 -18.31
CA PRO A 327 3.49 0.25 -17.56
C PRO A 327 4.20 -1.04 -17.94
N CYS A 328 4.27 -2.00 -17.00
CA CYS A 328 4.82 -3.33 -17.29
C CYS A 328 3.82 -4.22 -18.03
N CYS A 329 2.53 -4.06 -17.74
CA CYS A 329 1.44 -4.80 -18.38
C CYS A 329 0.59 -3.85 -19.21
N GLU A 330 0.54 -4.08 -20.52
CA GLU A 330 -0.14 -3.21 -21.47
C GLU A 330 -0.94 -4.02 -22.49
N GLY A 331 -2.11 -3.52 -22.91
CA GLY A 331 -2.88 -4.13 -24.00
C GLY A 331 -2.14 -4.05 -25.35
N VAL A 332 -2.33 -5.06 -26.20
CA VAL A 332 -1.70 -5.09 -27.55
C VAL A 332 -2.26 -4.01 -28.49
N SER A 333 -3.38 -3.40 -28.14
CA SER A 333 -3.98 -2.25 -28.83
C SER A 333 -4.86 -1.47 -27.85
N MET A 334 -5.38 -0.31 -28.26
CA MET A 334 -6.25 0.54 -27.45
C MET A 334 -7.59 -0.12 -27.06
N GLU A 335 -7.98 -1.21 -27.69
CA GLU A 335 -9.19 -1.97 -27.38
C GLU A 335 -8.98 -2.92 -26.19
N TYR A 336 -7.74 -3.21 -25.86
CA TYR A 336 -7.37 -4.17 -24.84
C TYR A 336 -6.60 -3.48 -23.68
N SER A 337 -6.73 -4.04 -22.51
CA SER A 337 -6.01 -3.63 -21.31
C SER A 337 -5.17 -4.80 -20.77
N CYS A 338 -4.40 -4.54 -19.73
CA CYS A 338 -3.73 -5.59 -18.97
C CYS A 338 -4.72 -6.68 -18.55
N GLY A 339 -4.40 -7.94 -18.80
CA GLY A 339 -5.23 -9.09 -18.48
C GLY A 339 -6.34 -9.40 -19.49
N SER A 340 -6.49 -8.62 -20.57
CA SER A 340 -7.48 -8.90 -21.61
C SER A 340 -7.20 -10.20 -22.36
N VAL A 341 -8.27 -10.90 -22.70
CA VAL A 341 -8.27 -12.08 -23.58
C VAL A 341 -9.33 -11.89 -24.67
N ASP A 342 -9.11 -12.46 -25.85
CA ASP A 342 -10.12 -12.47 -26.90
C ASP A 342 -11.19 -13.56 -26.69
N GLU A 343 -12.11 -13.68 -27.62
CA GLU A 343 -13.19 -14.67 -27.61
C GLU A 343 -12.69 -16.13 -27.59
N LYS A 344 -11.45 -16.38 -28.02
CA LYS A 344 -10.80 -17.70 -28.00
C LYS A 344 -9.98 -17.93 -26.73
N GLY A 345 -9.93 -16.94 -25.82
CA GLY A 345 -9.10 -16.99 -24.61
C GLY A 345 -7.62 -16.69 -24.84
N GLU A 346 -7.24 -16.19 -26.03
CA GLU A 346 -5.87 -15.79 -26.31
C GLU A 346 -5.53 -14.46 -25.64
N LYS A 347 -4.34 -14.37 -25.04
CA LYS A 347 -3.86 -13.16 -24.39
C LYS A 347 -3.76 -11.99 -25.37
N LYS A 348 -4.37 -10.86 -25.01
CA LYS A 348 -4.32 -9.60 -25.75
C LYS A 348 -3.58 -8.51 -24.99
N TYR A 349 -2.56 -8.89 -24.22
CA TYR A 349 -1.68 -8.00 -23.50
C TYR A 349 -0.24 -8.50 -23.52
N CYS A 350 0.69 -7.59 -23.33
CA CYS A 350 2.12 -7.86 -23.21
C CYS A 350 2.59 -7.53 -21.79
N LEU A 351 3.59 -8.29 -21.34
CA LEU A 351 4.32 -8.01 -20.11
C LEU A 351 5.74 -7.53 -20.42
N CYS A 352 6.22 -6.60 -19.63
CA CYS A 352 7.62 -6.20 -19.68
C CYS A 352 8.53 -7.39 -19.30
N LYS A 353 9.80 -7.35 -19.75
CA LYS A 353 10.74 -8.45 -19.51
C LYS A 353 11.15 -8.62 -18.05
N LYS A 354 11.06 -7.56 -17.25
CA LYS A 354 11.53 -7.50 -15.86
C LYS A 354 10.53 -6.74 -14.98
N PRO A 355 9.42 -7.37 -14.56
CA PRO A 355 8.41 -6.76 -13.69
C PRO A 355 9.01 -6.20 -12.41
N GLU A 356 10.02 -6.86 -11.85
CA GLU A 356 10.75 -6.45 -10.66
C GLU A 356 11.51 -5.12 -10.79
N LEU A 357 11.63 -4.57 -12.00
CA LEU A 357 12.22 -3.26 -12.26
C LEU A 357 11.21 -2.20 -12.68
N SER A 358 9.93 -2.55 -12.81
CA SER A 358 8.89 -1.60 -13.19
C SER A 358 8.41 -0.77 -12.01
N PHE A 359 8.02 0.47 -12.27
CA PHE A 359 7.33 1.32 -11.28
C PHE A 359 5.83 1.11 -11.35
N PHE A 360 5.24 1.23 -12.55
CA PHE A 360 3.82 0.94 -12.77
C PHE A 360 3.61 -0.49 -13.25
N TRP A 361 2.58 -1.14 -12.72
CA TRP A 361 2.09 -2.42 -13.20
C TRP A 361 1.30 -2.27 -14.49
N GLU A 362 0.26 -1.42 -14.45
CA GLU A 362 -0.55 -1.10 -15.61
C GLU A 362 -0.89 0.41 -15.65
N GLY A 363 -1.95 0.82 -16.35
CA GLY A 363 -2.25 2.23 -16.65
C GLY A 363 -2.37 3.17 -15.45
N VAL A 364 -2.71 2.67 -14.26
CA VAL A 364 -2.94 3.49 -13.06
C VAL A 364 -2.36 2.90 -11.76
N HIS A 365 -1.99 1.61 -11.72
CA HIS A 365 -1.53 0.95 -10.52
C HIS A 365 -0.03 0.68 -10.53
N LEU A 366 0.58 0.72 -9.36
CA LEU A 366 1.98 0.40 -9.19
C LEU A 366 2.23 -1.10 -9.23
N SER A 367 3.43 -1.48 -9.68
CA SER A 367 3.96 -2.82 -9.44
C SER A 367 4.28 -3.01 -7.96
N GLN A 368 4.52 -4.24 -7.55
CA GLN A 368 5.03 -4.54 -6.21
C GLN A 368 6.31 -3.76 -5.91
N ASN A 369 7.24 -3.70 -6.87
CA ASN A 369 8.48 -2.93 -6.72
C ASN A 369 8.22 -1.43 -6.62
N GLY A 370 7.27 -0.89 -7.40
CA GLY A 370 6.84 0.51 -7.31
C GLY A 370 6.31 0.83 -5.91
N TRP A 371 5.42 -0.01 -5.36
CA TRP A 371 4.91 0.15 -4.00
C TRP A 371 6.00 0.04 -2.94
N TYR A 372 6.95 -0.90 -3.10
CA TYR A 372 8.10 -1.00 -2.20
C TYR A 372 8.92 0.30 -2.19
N ALA A 373 9.23 0.84 -3.37
CA ALA A 373 10.01 2.07 -3.48
C ALA A 373 9.28 3.28 -2.84
N VAL A 374 7.96 3.40 -3.04
CA VAL A 374 7.12 4.42 -2.39
C VAL A 374 7.10 4.22 -0.87
N TYR A 375 6.88 2.99 -0.39
CA TYR A 375 6.91 2.66 1.04
C TYR A 375 8.21 3.10 1.71
N MET A 376 9.37 2.87 1.08
CA MET A 376 10.66 3.31 1.61
C MET A 376 10.74 4.84 1.78
N MET A 377 10.12 5.60 0.88
CA MET A 377 10.02 7.07 1.02
C MET A 377 9.10 7.49 2.17
N LEU A 378 8.07 6.69 2.48
CA LEU A 378 7.09 6.97 3.53
C LEU A 378 7.57 6.59 4.95
N TYR A 379 8.70 5.91 5.09
CA TYR A 379 9.16 5.33 6.36
C TYR A 379 9.23 6.35 7.50
N SER A 380 9.69 7.58 7.23
CA SER A 380 9.76 8.65 8.23
C SER A 380 8.37 9.14 8.68
N SER A 381 7.35 9.07 7.82
CA SER A 381 5.98 9.39 8.19
C SER A 381 5.36 8.27 9.02
N LEU A 382 5.62 7.02 8.65
CA LEU A 382 5.12 5.83 9.37
C LEU A 382 5.67 5.77 10.81
N SER A 383 6.88 6.27 11.07
CA SER A 383 7.44 6.32 12.43
C SER A 383 6.68 7.23 13.40
N LYS A 384 5.70 8.01 12.92
CA LYS A 384 4.82 8.87 13.74
C LYS A 384 3.51 8.17 14.11
N LEU A 385 3.23 6.98 13.52
CA LEU A 385 2.13 6.10 13.87
C LEU A 385 2.50 5.25 15.10
#